data_98057da5b239731ac8c8cc1982a247c9
#
_entry.id   98057da5b239731ac8c8cc1982a247c9
#
_cell.length_a   1.000
_cell.length_b   1.000
_cell.length_c   1.000
_cell.angle_alpha   90.00
_cell.angle_beta   90.00
_cell.angle_gamma   90.00
#
_symmetry.space_group_name_H-M   'P 1'
#
loop_
_entity.id
_entity.type
_entity.pdbx_description
1 polymer ?
#
loop_
_entity_poly.entity_id
_entity_poly.type
_entity_poly.pdbx_seq_one_letter_code
_entity_poly.pdbx_strand_id
1 'polypeptide(L)'
;MKRLSWRNNTFGILSVLVLVVVTGCSGGRATPLSEVLQQSVDDTWASYKDRHSLPVGGIAVYLETPTGNYYASSGMAPGVDQDARFRIASNTKTFTAAAIMLLDQQGKLHIDDTVVSLIPGQAVPYVPATAQWNIPYKSSITIRQLLSHTAGVFDADNNSAPATCPAPYAGQSYVYYIEGSDPYHQFSPDEFVGVDATCQASHFAPGTDYHYSDTGYSMLATIIERVSGMPYDQFLIQNLITPNGLSSSSVTMLGTDQTIPPPFNPGYEYYQGETADVTGDNMSKHIGEGNVISTPADLGRWVRRLVRGEAGPNAGAVNAMKTLAPQSVQRGKNYGLGMQYLSGLGYGHTGANQGYLSLMMYDPAADVTTIVYFNVWDMANLLTDQYTLLLQAGIDARKVVGY
;
A
#
# COMPACT_ATOMS: atom_id res chain seq x y z
N MET A 1 0.71 14.40 35.09
CA MET A 1 -0.72 14.00 35.14
C MET A 1 -1.60 15.20 34.81
N LYS A 2 -2.08 15.33 33.60
CA LYS A 2 -3.23 16.17 33.25
C LYS A 2 -3.96 15.44 32.12
N ARG A 3 -5.17 14.96 32.42
CA ARG A 3 -6.08 14.33 31.46
C ARG A 3 -6.58 15.42 30.50
N LEU A 4 -6.34 15.28 29.20
CA LEU A 4 -7.05 16.04 28.18
C LEU A 4 -8.33 15.30 27.83
N SER A 5 -9.44 15.92 28.15
CA SER A 5 -10.78 15.50 27.71
C SER A 5 -10.97 15.90 26.26
N TRP A 6 -11.28 14.91 25.40
CA TRP A 6 -11.72 15.14 24.03
C TRP A 6 -13.11 15.75 24.05
N ARG A 7 -13.23 17.00 23.67
CA ARG A 7 -14.51 17.61 23.32
C ARG A 7 -14.84 17.27 21.88
N ASN A 8 -16.01 16.69 21.67
CA ASN A 8 -16.63 16.50 20.34
C ASN A 8 -16.85 17.88 19.71
N ASN A 9 -16.03 18.23 18.73
CA ASN A 9 -16.33 19.33 17.82
C ASN A 9 -16.97 18.72 16.57
N THR A 10 -18.27 18.89 16.47
CA THR A 10 -19.03 18.75 15.23
C THR A 10 -18.56 19.81 14.26
N PHE A 11 -17.66 19.45 13.35
CA PHE A 11 -17.34 20.31 12.21
C PHE A 11 -18.47 20.22 11.20
N GLY A 12 -19.17 21.34 11.03
CA GLY A 12 -20.11 21.53 9.96
C GLY A 12 -19.37 21.45 8.62
N ILE A 13 -19.71 20.42 7.85
CA ILE A 13 -19.27 20.29 6.47
C ILE A 13 -19.97 21.38 5.67
N LEU A 14 -19.23 22.40 5.27
CA LEU A 14 -19.69 23.38 4.30
C LEU A 14 -19.63 22.70 2.92
N SER A 15 -20.72 22.01 2.57
CA SER A 15 -20.93 21.49 1.23
C SER A 15 -21.06 22.68 0.29
N VAL A 16 -20.04 23.01 -0.47
CA VAL A 16 -20.15 23.91 -1.61
C VAL A 16 -20.94 23.16 -2.68
N LEU A 17 -22.24 23.43 -2.71
CA LEU A 17 -23.13 22.97 -3.77
C LEU A 17 -22.78 23.80 -5.01
N VAL A 18 -21.98 23.25 -5.91
CA VAL A 18 -21.82 23.83 -7.25
C VAL A 18 -23.12 23.59 -8.00
N LEU A 19 -24.01 24.57 -7.93
CA LEU A 19 -25.24 24.61 -8.72
C LEU A 19 -24.82 24.92 -10.16
N VAL A 20 -24.68 23.91 -11.02
CA VAL A 20 -24.59 24.13 -12.47
C VAL A 20 -25.96 24.60 -12.95
N VAL A 21 -26.14 25.91 -13.02
CA VAL A 21 -27.30 26.53 -13.70
C VAL A 21 -27.10 26.36 -15.20
N VAL A 22 -27.75 25.35 -15.77
CA VAL A 22 -27.87 25.24 -17.22
C VAL A 22 -28.89 26.28 -17.68
N THR A 23 -28.45 27.47 -18.05
CA THR A 23 -29.26 28.42 -18.78
C THR A 23 -29.01 28.28 -20.29
N GLY A 24 -30.00 27.84 -20.93
CA GLY A 24 -30.52 28.00 -22.26
C GLY A 24 -29.65 28.17 -23.51
N CYS A 25 -29.84 27.25 -24.46
CA CYS A 25 -29.92 27.44 -25.91
C CYS A 25 -28.89 28.36 -26.58
N SER A 26 -27.69 27.87 -26.71
CA SER A 26 -26.87 28.06 -27.93
C SER A 26 -26.12 26.74 -28.11
N GLY A 27 -26.06 26.21 -29.34
CA GLY A 27 -25.54 24.88 -29.67
C GLY A 27 -24.05 24.69 -29.32
N GLY A 28 -23.68 24.84 -28.05
CA GLY A 28 -22.39 24.55 -27.48
C GLY A 28 -22.25 23.03 -27.33
N ARG A 29 -21.21 22.46 -27.91
CA ARG A 29 -20.80 21.06 -27.68
C ARG A 29 -20.54 20.88 -26.19
N ALA A 30 -21.16 19.88 -25.54
CA ALA A 30 -20.89 19.60 -24.16
C ALA A 30 -19.37 19.34 -23.97
N THR A 31 -18.78 19.93 -22.94
CA THR A 31 -17.35 19.71 -22.60
C THR A 31 -17.11 18.24 -22.37
N PRO A 32 -16.10 17.60 -23.01
CA PRO A 32 -15.79 16.20 -22.76
C PRO A 32 -15.47 15.94 -21.29
N LEU A 33 -15.91 14.80 -20.75
CA LEU A 33 -15.66 14.43 -19.35
C LEU A 33 -14.16 14.38 -19.01
N SER A 34 -13.31 14.04 -19.98
CA SER A 34 -11.84 14.09 -19.80
C SER A 34 -11.33 15.50 -19.52
N GLU A 35 -11.88 16.53 -20.17
CA GLU A 35 -11.50 17.92 -19.92
C GLU A 35 -12.02 18.41 -18.56
N VAL A 36 -13.23 18.00 -18.17
CA VAL A 36 -13.80 18.32 -16.85
C VAL A 36 -12.98 17.66 -15.75
N LEU A 37 -12.57 16.40 -15.94
CA LEU A 37 -11.71 15.69 -14.99
C LEU A 37 -10.33 16.37 -14.89
N GLN A 38 -9.72 16.73 -16.02
CA GLN A 38 -8.44 17.43 -16.03
C GLN A 38 -8.52 18.74 -15.23
N GLN A 39 -9.53 19.56 -15.49
CA GLN A 39 -9.73 20.80 -14.73
C GLN A 39 -9.91 20.54 -13.22
N SER A 40 -10.69 19.53 -12.84
CA SER A 40 -10.87 19.16 -11.43
C SER A 40 -9.57 18.74 -10.76
N VAL A 41 -8.71 18.00 -11.46
CA VAL A 41 -7.40 17.58 -10.94
C VAL A 41 -6.43 18.77 -10.86
N ASP A 42 -6.46 19.66 -11.84
CA ASP A 42 -5.65 20.89 -11.83
C ASP A 42 -6.03 21.81 -10.65
N ASP A 43 -7.32 22.05 -10.43
CA ASP A 43 -7.81 22.88 -9.33
C ASP A 43 -7.47 22.26 -7.97
N THR A 44 -7.61 20.93 -7.86
CA THR A 44 -7.28 20.17 -6.65
C THR A 44 -5.80 20.32 -6.30
N TRP A 45 -4.93 20.11 -7.29
CA TRP A 45 -3.49 20.19 -7.07
C TRP A 45 -3.03 21.63 -6.81
N ALA A 46 -3.50 22.60 -7.60
CA ALA A 46 -3.16 24.01 -7.41
C ALA A 46 -3.54 24.50 -6.01
N SER A 47 -4.75 24.18 -5.54
CA SER A 47 -5.21 24.54 -4.20
C SER A 47 -4.34 23.95 -3.08
N TYR A 48 -3.94 22.67 -3.20
CA TYR A 48 -3.09 22.02 -2.22
C TYR A 48 -1.67 22.61 -2.24
N LYS A 49 -1.08 22.69 -3.44
CA LYS A 49 0.27 23.24 -3.67
C LYS A 49 0.42 24.63 -3.11
N ASP A 50 -0.55 25.53 -3.39
CA ASP A 50 -0.52 26.92 -2.93
C ASP A 50 -0.65 27.00 -1.41
N ARG A 51 -1.55 26.22 -0.81
CA ARG A 51 -1.77 26.19 0.64
C ARG A 51 -0.52 25.74 1.40
N HIS A 52 0.22 24.79 0.90
CA HIS A 52 1.39 24.19 1.53
C HIS A 52 2.71 24.68 0.95
N SER A 53 2.67 25.61 -0.03
CA SER A 53 3.86 26.19 -0.68
C SER A 53 4.80 25.15 -1.27
N LEU A 54 4.25 24.08 -1.87
CA LEU A 54 5.04 23.01 -2.45
C LEU A 54 5.71 23.47 -3.75
N PRO A 55 7.05 23.39 -3.88
CA PRO A 55 7.73 23.83 -5.12
C PRO A 55 7.70 22.78 -6.22
N VAL A 56 7.51 21.48 -5.87
CA VAL A 56 7.60 20.33 -6.79
C VAL A 56 6.47 19.35 -6.55
N GLY A 57 6.39 18.36 -7.44
CA GLY A 57 5.46 17.23 -7.35
C GLY A 57 4.13 17.50 -8.01
N GLY A 58 3.30 16.48 -8.01
CA GLY A 58 2.00 16.47 -8.67
C GLY A 58 1.09 15.37 -8.16
N ILE A 59 -0.11 15.35 -8.73
CA ILE A 59 -1.13 14.35 -8.56
C ILE A 59 -1.51 13.73 -9.92
N ALA A 60 -1.80 12.44 -9.93
CA ALA A 60 -2.45 11.78 -11.08
C ALA A 60 -3.64 10.95 -10.62
N VAL A 61 -4.66 10.92 -11.47
CA VAL A 61 -5.89 10.15 -11.29
C VAL A 61 -6.13 9.30 -12.53
N TYR A 62 -6.39 8.00 -12.32
CA TYR A 62 -6.80 7.07 -13.36
C TYR A 62 -8.07 6.34 -12.92
N LEU A 63 -9.06 6.32 -13.79
CA LEU A 63 -10.35 5.66 -13.59
C LEU A 63 -10.62 4.67 -14.73
N GLU A 64 -11.05 3.45 -14.37
CA GLU A 64 -11.71 2.53 -15.30
C GLU A 64 -13.18 2.42 -14.90
N THR A 65 -14.07 2.71 -15.84
CA THR A 65 -15.52 2.70 -15.63
C THR A 65 -16.22 1.91 -16.73
N PRO A 66 -17.50 1.52 -16.54
CA PRO A 66 -18.29 0.89 -17.62
C PRO A 66 -18.41 1.73 -18.87
N THR A 67 -18.23 3.05 -18.78
CA THR A 67 -18.38 4.00 -19.90
C THR A 67 -17.06 4.41 -20.54
N GLY A 68 -15.92 4.03 -19.98
CA GLY A 68 -14.59 4.32 -20.51
C GLY A 68 -13.52 4.52 -19.44
N ASN A 69 -12.29 4.70 -19.90
CA ASN A 69 -11.14 4.96 -19.05
C ASN A 69 -10.78 6.45 -19.13
N TYR A 70 -10.37 7.01 -18.01
CA TYR A 70 -10.02 8.42 -17.88
C TYR A 70 -8.69 8.54 -17.15
N TYR A 71 -7.86 9.46 -17.63
CA TYR A 71 -6.61 9.84 -16.97
C TYR A 71 -6.52 11.37 -16.93
N ALA A 72 -6.11 11.89 -15.79
CA ALA A 72 -5.78 13.31 -15.64
C ALA A 72 -4.61 13.45 -14.66
N SER A 73 -3.73 14.41 -14.88
CA SER A 73 -2.62 14.68 -13.98
C SER A 73 -2.27 16.16 -13.94
N SER A 74 -1.76 16.63 -12.81
CA SER A 74 -1.30 17.99 -12.61
C SER A 74 0.03 18.00 -11.85
N GLY A 75 1.00 18.79 -12.32
CA GLY A 75 2.32 18.89 -11.70
C GLY A 75 3.25 17.68 -11.91
N MET A 76 2.82 16.65 -12.66
CA MET A 76 3.65 15.51 -13.02
C MET A 76 4.70 15.85 -14.09
N ALA A 77 5.69 14.97 -14.25
CA ALA A 77 6.72 15.15 -15.27
C ALA A 77 6.09 15.23 -16.68
N PRO A 78 6.62 16.06 -17.57
CA PRO A 78 6.09 16.18 -18.94
C PRO A 78 6.16 14.85 -19.70
N GLY A 79 5.08 14.53 -20.43
CA GLY A 79 5.00 13.35 -21.29
C GLY A 79 4.75 12.03 -20.54
N VAL A 80 4.42 12.07 -19.26
CA VAL A 80 3.98 10.90 -18.50
C VAL A 80 2.44 10.81 -18.51
N ASP A 81 1.94 9.58 -18.52
CA ASP A 81 0.52 9.25 -18.57
C ASP A 81 0.21 8.06 -17.65
N GLN A 82 -0.89 7.39 -17.90
CA GLN A 82 -1.30 6.20 -17.15
C GLN A 82 -0.32 5.02 -17.18
N ASP A 83 0.66 5.05 -18.10
CA ASP A 83 1.68 4.02 -18.26
C ASP A 83 3.03 4.41 -17.61
N ALA A 84 3.08 5.57 -16.93
CA ALA A 84 4.25 5.97 -16.16
C ALA A 84 4.37 5.16 -14.87
N ARG A 85 5.57 4.62 -14.63
CA ARG A 85 5.88 3.80 -13.46
C ARG A 85 6.11 4.66 -12.23
N PHE A 86 5.77 4.08 -11.08
CA PHE A 86 6.07 4.63 -9.77
C PHE A 86 6.17 3.49 -8.73
N ARG A 87 6.73 3.77 -7.56
CA ARG A 87 6.76 2.83 -6.44
C ARG A 87 5.38 2.79 -5.80
N ILE A 88 4.73 1.61 -5.84
CA ILE A 88 3.34 1.47 -5.39
C ILE A 88 3.20 1.26 -3.88
N ALA A 89 4.34 1.12 -3.19
CA ALA A 89 4.38 0.94 -1.75
C ALA A 89 3.45 -0.19 -1.27
N SER A 90 2.70 0.04 -0.20
CA SER A 90 1.85 -0.97 0.44
C SER A 90 0.72 -1.53 -0.43
N ASN A 91 0.46 -1.01 -1.64
CA ASN A 91 -0.37 -1.75 -2.62
C ASN A 91 0.22 -3.14 -2.94
N THR A 92 1.54 -3.32 -2.77
CA THR A 92 2.27 -4.60 -2.83
C THR A 92 1.64 -5.67 -1.94
N LYS A 93 1.11 -5.28 -0.77
CA LYS A 93 0.49 -6.23 0.18
C LYS A 93 -0.67 -7.01 -0.43
N THR A 94 -1.37 -6.44 -1.41
CA THR A 94 -2.42 -7.17 -2.13
C THR A 94 -1.85 -8.31 -2.98
N PHE A 95 -0.64 -8.15 -3.53
CA PHE A 95 0.06 -9.21 -4.28
C PHE A 95 0.57 -10.30 -3.33
N THR A 96 1.19 -9.92 -2.22
CA THR A 96 1.67 -10.86 -1.19
C THR A 96 0.51 -11.67 -0.61
N ALA A 97 -0.59 -11.01 -0.27
CA ALA A 97 -1.78 -11.69 0.23
C ALA A 97 -2.40 -12.61 -0.83
N ALA A 98 -2.49 -12.18 -2.09
CA ALA A 98 -2.97 -13.02 -3.19
C ALA A 98 -2.06 -14.25 -3.39
N ALA A 99 -0.74 -14.12 -3.25
CA ALA A 99 0.19 -15.24 -3.31
C ALA A 99 -0.06 -16.26 -2.20
N ILE A 100 -0.22 -15.81 -0.96
CA ILE A 100 -0.57 -16.68 0.19
C ILE A 100 -1.93 -17.37 -0.07
N MET A 101 -2.95 -16.63 -0.49
CA MET A 101 -4.28 -17.17 -0.76
C MET A 101 -4.29 -18.16 -1.94
N LEU A 102 -3.41 -17.97 -2.92
CA LEU A 102 -3.23 -18.92 -4.01
C LEU A 102 -2.58 -20.22 -3.52
N LEU A 103 -1.58 -20.13 -2.63
CA LEU A 103 -0.94 -21.30 -2.02
C LEU A 103 -1.90 -22.05 -1.09
N ASP A 104 -2.74 -21.36 -0.34
CA ASP A 104 -3.81 -21.94 0.49
C ASP A 104 -4.84 -22.68 -0.37
N GLN A 105 -5.32 -22.04 -1.44
CA GLN A 105 -6.22 -22.63 -2.43
C GLN A 105 -5.65 -23.90 -3.08
N GLN A 106 -4.32 -23.98 -3.23
CA GLN A 106 -3.61 -25.14 -3.79
C GLN A 106 -3.34 -26.23 -2.74
N GLY A 107 -3.71 -26.02 -1.47
CA GLY A 107 -3.43 -26.94 -0.36
C GLY A 107 -1.95 -27.05 -0.01
N LYS A 108 -1.13 -26.05 -0.44
CA LYS A 108 0.30 -26.01 -0.12
C LYS A 108 0.61 -25.37 1.22
N LEU A 109 -0.33 -24.63 1.76
CA LEU A 109 -0.35 -24.11 3.13
C LEU A 109 -1.80 -24.03 3.62
N HIS A 110 -2.01 -23.74 4.91
CA HIS A 110 -3.30 -23.39 5.48
C HIS A 110 -3.18 -22.08 6.27
N ILE A 111 -3.96 -21.07 5.91
CA ILE A 111 -3.82 -19.73 6.53
C ILE A 111 -4.16 -19.72 8.02
N ASP A 112 -4.90 -20.71 8.53
CA ASP A 112 -5.22 -20.85 9.96
C ASP A 112 -4.16 -21.61 10.75
N ASP A 113 -3.14 -22.17 10.08
CA ASP A 113 -1.98 -22.76 10.73
C ASP A 113 -1.14 -21.69 11.42
N THR A 114 -0.47 -22.09 12.51
CA THR A 114 0.56 -21.25 13.13
C THR A 114 1.82 -21.23 12.27
N VAL A 115 2.57 -20.14 12.35
CA VAL A 115 3.82 -19.99 11.58
C VAL A 115 4.88 -21.04 11.90
N VAL A 116 4.74 -21.76 13.03
CA VAL A 116 5.61 -22.88 13.43
C VAL A 116 5.09 -24.24 12.97
N SER A 117 3.91 -24.33 12.41
CA SER A 117 3.37 -25.57 11.83
C SER A 117 4.23 -26.01 10.65
N LEU A 118 4.28 -27.31 10.39
CA LEU A 118 5.02 -27.86 9.26
C LEU A 118 4.29 -27.57 7.95
N ILE A 119 5.06 -27.23 6.93
CA ILE A 119 4.54 -27.11 5.56
C ILE A 119 3.98 -28.46 5.13
N PRO A 120 2.76 -28.53 4.57
CA PRO A 120 2.16 -29.78 4.09
C PRO A 120 3.12 -30.61 3.22
N GLY A 121 3.35 -31.85 3.60
CA GLY A 121 4.26 -32.76 2.91
C GLY A 121 5.77 -32.50 3.12
N GLN A 122 6.14 -31.57 4.00
CA GLN A 122 7.55 -31.26 4.32
C GLN A 122 7.83 -31.41 5.83
N ALA A 123 9.10 -31.61 6.18
CA ALA A 123 9.56 -31.70 7.57
C ALA A 123 10.10 -30.36 8.12
N VAL A 124 9.71 -29.24 7.52
CA VAL A 124 10.16 -27.90 7.91
C VAL A 124 8.97 -26.98 8.20
N PRO A 125 9.07 -26.05 9.17
CA PRO A 125 8.00 -25.13 9.49
C PRO A 125 7.89 -23.99 8.44
N TYR A 126 6.76 -23.27 8.46
CA TYR A 126 6.53 -22.13 7.58
C TYR A 126 7.57 -21.03 7.74
N VAL A 127 8.03 -20.74 8.94
CA VAL A 127 9.11 -19.78 9.18
C VAL A 127 10.36 -20.48 9.75
N PRO A 128 11.58 -19.90 9.58
CA PRO A 128 12.80 -20.48 10.10
C PRO A 128 12.76 -20.77 11.61
N ALA A 129 13.39 -21.87 12.03
CA ALA A 129 13.51 -22.25 13.45
C ALA A 129 14.78 -21.70 14.12
N THR A 130 15.43 -20.71 13.53
CA THR A 130 16.65 -20.07 14.03
C THR A 130 16.36 -19.10 15.18
N ALA A 131 17.40 -18.75 15.95
CA ALA A 131 17.29 -17.79 17.04
C ALA A 131 16.81 -16.40 16.57
N GLN A 132 17.19 -15.99 15.36
CA GLN A 132 16.78 -14.73 14.73
C GLN A 132 15.26 -14.64 14.50
N TRP A 133 14.57 -15.77 14.46
CA TRP A 133 13.12 -15.87 14.35
C TRP A 133 12.43 -16.16 15.69
N ASN A 134 13.11 -16.05 16.82
CA ASN A 134 12.53 -16.31 18.15
C ASN A 134 11.82 -15.06 18.70
N ILE A 135 10.82 -14.59 17.96
CA ILE A 135 9.99 -13.43 18.33
C ILE A 135 8.96 -13.78 19.40
N PRO A 136 8.45 -12.79 20.15
CA PRO A 136 7.37 -13.02 21.13
C PRO A 136 6.16 -13.70 20.48
N TYR A 137 5.53 -14.60 21.20
CA TYR A 137 4.31 -15.32 20.78
C TYR A 137 4.43 -16.14 19.48
N LYS A 138 5.62 -16.38 18.94
CA LYS A 138 5.85 -17.08 17.66
C LYS A 138 4.97 -18.32 17.48
N SER A 139 4.84 -19.15 18.52
CA SER A 139 4.07 -20.40 18.47
C SER A 139 2.54 -20.20 18.38
N SER A 140 2.06 -18.99 18.59
CA SER A 140 0.62 -18.65 18.60
C SER A 140 0.21 -17.77 17.41
N ILE A 141 1.17 -17.24 16.65
CA ILE A 141 0.91 -16.42 15.47
C ILE A 141 0.42 -17.32 14.33
N THR A 142 -0.72 -17.02 13.72
CA THR A 142 -1.20 -17.68 12.51
C THR A 142 -0.89 -16.86 11.26
N ILE A 143 -0.86 -17.52 10.10
CA ILE A 143 -0.68 -16.84 8.79
C ILE A 143 -1.83 -15.84 8.55
N ARG A 144 -3.07 -16.20 8.91
CA ARG A 144 -4.23 -15.30 8.85
C ARG A 144 -4.02 -14.03 9.66
N GLN A 145 -3.44 -14.14 10.85
CA GLN A 145 -3.18 -12.96 11.71
C GLN A 145 -2.09 -12.05 11.12
N LEU A 146 -1.08 -12.59 10.45
CA LEU A 146 -0.12 -11.79 9.69
C LEU A 146 -0.81 -11.02 8.55
N LEU A 147 -1.62 -11.72 7.73
CA LEU A 147 -2.39 -11.12 6.63
C LEU A 147 -3.32 -9.98 7.07
N SER A 148 -3.90 -10.08 8.28
CA SER A 148 -4.88 -9.13 8.81
C SER A 148 -4.32 -8.10 9.79
N HIS A 149 -2.99 -8.09 10.04
CA HIS A 149 -2.33 -7.22 11.01
C HIS A 149 -2.86 -7.40 12.46
N THR A 150 -3.27 -8.61 12.80
CA THR A 150 -3.75 -8.96 14.15
C THR A 150 -2.77 -9.91 14.88
N ALA A 151 -1.58 -10.12 14.34
CA ALA A 151 -0.54 -10.97 14.93
C ALA A 151 0.20 -10.32 16.10
N GLY A 152 0.18 -8.99 16.21
CA GLY A 152 0.94 -8.25 17.21
C GLY A 152 2.45 -8.20 16.95
N VAL A 153 2.91 -8.59 15.76
CA VAL A 153 4.33 -8.50 15.35
C VAL A 153 4.74 -7.02 15.37
N PHE A 154 5.88 -6.75 15.99
CA PHE A 154 6.43 -5.38 16.01
C PHE A 154 6.79 -4.94 14.60
N ASP A 155 6.59 -3.67 14.29
CA ASP A 155 6.88 -3.11 12.97
C ASP A 155 8.27 -2.47 12.99
N ALA A 156 9.29 -3.29 12.79
CA ALA A 156 10.69 -2.86 12.85
C ALA A 156 11.12 -1.98 11.67
N ASP A 157 10.33 -1.97 10.59
CA ASP A 157 10.56 -1.08 9.44
C ASP A 157 10.16 0.37 9.78
N ASN A 158 8.96 0.57 10.30
CA ASN A 158 8.40 1.91 10.52
C ASN A 158 8.59 2.44 11.96
N ASN A 159 8.89 1.57 12.93
CA ASN A 159 9.01 1.98 14.33
C ASN A 159 10.46 1.98 14.81
N SER A 160 10.78 2.96 15.66
CA SER A 160 12.04 2.91 16.41
C SER A 160 12.06 1.69 17.33
N ALA A 161 13.17 0.97 17.36
CA ALA A 161 13.40 -0.11 18.31
C ALA A 161 13.18 0.38 19.75
N PRO A 162 12.63 -0.43 20.68
CA PRO A 162 12.47 -0.03 22.06
C PRO A 162 13.78 0.48 22.68
N ALA A 163 13.73 1.55 23.46
CA ALA A 163 14.92 2.09 24.13
C ALA A 163 15.59 1.08 25.08
N THR A 164 14.85 0.05 25.49
CA THR A 164 15.35 -1.05 26.33
C THR A 164 15.96 -2.20 25.52
N CYS A 165 15.96 -2.11 24.18
CA CYS A 165 16.53 -3.13 23.32
C CYS A 165 18.04 -3.30 23.58
N PRO A 166 18.57 -4.54 23.75
CA PRO A 166 20.00 -4.75 23.99
C PRO A 166 20.81 -4.72 22.67
N ALA A 167 20.64 -3.67 21.87
CA ALA A 167 21.26 -3.53 20.57
C ALA A 167 21.75 -2.08 20.33
N PRO A 168 22.72 -1.84 19.43
CA PRO A 168 23.23 -0.51 19.14
C PRO A 168 22.19 0.46 18.59
N TYR A 169 21.13 -0.05 17.94
CA TYR A 169 20.02 0.71 17.40
C TYR A 169 18.86 0.96 18.39
N ALA A 170 19.06 0.69 19.69
CA ALA A 170 18.03 0.94 20.70
C ALA A 170 17.55 2.40 20.68
N GLY A 171 16.22 2.59 20.64
CA GLY A 171 15.58 3.92 20.54
C GLY A 171 15.65 4.58 19.16
N GLN A 172 16.15 3.89 18.15
CA GLN A 172 16.29 4.40 16.78
C GLN A 172 15.55 3.50 15.78
N SER A 173 15.22 4.06 14.60
CA SER A 173 14.80 3.25 13.45
C SER A 173 15.96 2.34 13.01
N TYR A 174 15.72 1.06 12.87
CA TYR A 174 16.72 0.12 12.38
C TYR A 174 17.15 0.46 10.94
N VAL A 175 16.21 0.82 10.09
CA VAL A 175 16.49 1.21 8.71
C VAL A 175 17.43 2.41 8.67
N TYR A 176 17.11 3.50 9.37
CA TYR A 176 17.99 4.69 9.36
C TYR A 176 19.35 4.44 10.03
N TYR A 177 19.41 3.56 11.01
CA TYR A 177 20.66 3.17 11.64
C TYR A 177 21.60 2.48 10.64
N ILE A 178 21.07 1.60 9.78
CA ILE A 178 21.83 0.89 8.77
C ILE A 178 22.16 1.80 7.58
N GLU A 179 21.16 2.45 6.98
CA GLU A 179 21.32 3.30 5.79
C GLU A 179 22.21 4.52 6.05
N GLY A 180 22.29 4.97 7.30
CA GLY A 180 23.22 6.04 7.68
C GLY A 180 24.70 5.71 7.45
N SER A 181 25.06 4.44 7.36
CA SER A 181 26.41 3.93 7.05
C SER A 181 26.52 3.23 5.71
N ASP A 182 25.44 2.60 5.24
CA ASP A 182 25.37 1.85 3.99
C ASP A 182 24.01 2.00 3.31
N PRO A 183 23.82 3.00 2.45
CA PRO A 183 22.55 3.25 1.75
C PRO A 183 22.21 2.17 0.70
N TYR A 184 23.15 1.28 0.36
CA TYR A 184 22.97 0.15 -0.57
C TYR A 184 22.89 -1.19 0.16
N HIS A 185 22.73 -1.18 1.48
CA HIS A 185 22.63 -2.39 2.28
C HIS A 185 21.57 -3.34 1.71
N GLN A 186 21.90 -4.63 1.62
CA GLN A 186 20.93 -5.64 1.23
C GLN A 186 20.11 -6.05 2.45
N PHE A 187 18.98 -5.40 2.69
CA PHE A 187 18.04 -5.81 3.72
C PHE A 187 17.38 -7.15 3.37
N SER A 188 16.99 -7.87 4.40
CA SER A 188 16.27 -9.13 4.29
C SER A 188 15.14 -9.22 5.33
N PRO A 189 14.09 -10.01 5.08
CA PRO A 189 13.07 -10.30 6.09
C PRO A 189 13.63 -10.81 7.42
N ASP A 190 14.72 -11.59 7.36
CA ASP A 190 15.42 -12.12 8.54
C ASP A 190 15.94 -11.01 9.46
N GLU A 191 16.37 -9.87 8.90
CA GLU A 191 16.90 -8.76 9.69
C GLU A 191 15.78 -8.06 10.47
N PHE A 192 14.64 -7.76 9.85
CA PHE A 192 13.51 -7.12 10.53
C PHE A 192 12.94 -8.02 11.64
N VAL A 193 12.73 -9.29 11.33
CA VAL A 193 12.32 -10.28 12.35
C VAL A 193 13.38 -10.42 13.43
N GLY A 194 14.67 -10.31 13.07
CA GLY A 194 15.80 -10.34 14.01
C GLY A 194 15.81 -9.14 14.97
N VAL A 195 15.32 -7.98 14.56
CA VAL A 195 15.10 -6.83 15.46
C VAL A 195 14.06 -7.20 16.51
N ASP A 196 12.91 -7.75 16.10
CA ASP A 196 11.83 -8.17 16.99
C ASP A 196 12.33 -9.23 17.98
N ALA A 197 13.11 -10.21 17.51
CA ALA A 197 13.68 -11.27 18.35
C ALA A 197 14.73 -10.74 19.33
N THR A 198 15.59 -9.82 18.88
CA THR A 198 16.64 -9.23 19.73
C THR A 198 16.05 -8.34 20.82
N CYS A 199 15.07 -7.51 20.44
CA CYS A 199 14.42 -6.57 21.35
C CYS A 199 13.30 -7.23 22.19
N GLN A 200 12.91 -8.48 21.88
CA GLN A 200 11.71 -9.15 22.40
C GLN A 200 10.48 -8.23 22.29
N ALA A 201 10.36 -7.55 21.12
CA ALA A 201 9.35 -6.56 20.85
C ALA A 201 8.08 -7.18 20.29
N SER A 202 6.92 -6.70 20.75
CA SER A 202 5.59 -7.06 20.26
C SER A 202 4.62 -5.96 20.65
N HIS A 203 3.58 -5.72 19.84
CA HIS A 203 2.54 -4.75 20.16
C HIS A 203 1.49 -5.32 21.13
N PHE A 204 1.11 -6.60 20.95
CA PHE A 204 0.09 -7.29 21.77
C PHE A 204 0.13 -8.81 21.50
N ALA A 205 -0.60 -9.57 22.31
CA ALA A 205 -0.76 -11.01 22.08
C ALA A 205 -1.61 -11.28 20.81
N PRO A 206 -1.27 -12.26 19.96
CA PRO A 206 -1.94 -12.56 18.71
C PRO A 206 -3.46 -12.66 18.85
N GLY A 207 -4.19 -11.98 17.96
CA GLY A 207 -5.65 -11.97 17.91
C GLY A 207 -6.35 -11.02 18.88
N THR A 208 -5.62 -10.27 19.73
CA THR A 208 -6.25 -9.42 20.74
C THR A 208 -6.50 -7.98 20.28
N ASP A 209 -5.77 -7.50 19.28
CA ASP A 209 -5.88 -6.14 18.78
C ASP A 209 -5.46 -6.06 17.30
N TYR A 210 -5.38 -4.87 16.74
CA TYR A 210 -4.92 -4.54 15.39
C TYR A 210 -3.77 -3.53 15.45
N HIS A 211 -2.65 -3.86 14.80
CA HIS A 211 -1.55 -2.95 14.51
C HIS A 211 -0.95 -3.29 13.16
N TYR A 212 -0.96 -2.32 12.25
CA TYR A 212 -0.35 -2.48 10.93
C TYR A 212 1.15 -2.74 11.09
N SER A 213 1.67 -3.80 10.47
CA SER A 213 3.07 -4.20 10.59
C SER A 213 3.62 -4.65 9.24
N ASP A 214 4.62 -3.95 8.75
CA ASP A 214 5.34 -4.27 7.53
C ASP A 214 6.23 -5.50 7.74
N THR A 215 6.87 -5.64 8.91
CA THR A 215 7.60 -6.86 9.30
C THR A 215 6.72 -8.11 9.20
N GLY A 216 5.43 -8.02 9.54
CA GLY A 216 4.50 -9.14 9.36
C GLY A 216 4.36 -9.58 7.89
N TYR A 217 4.43 -8.65 6.94
CA TYR A 217 4.39 -8.96 5.51
C TYR A 217 5.73 -9.42 4.96
N SER A 218 6.84 -8.97 5.51
CA SER A 218 8.16 -9.56 5.25
C SER A 218 8.21 -11.04 5.69
N MET A 219 7.57 -11.40 6.82
CA MET A 219 7.38 -12.80 7.21
C MET A 219 6.55 -13.59 6.19
N LEU A 220 5.48 -12.99 5.62
CA LEU A 220 4.67 -13.64 4.58
C LEU A 220 5.48 -13.88 3.30
N ALA A 221 6.37 -12.98 2.89
CA ALA A 221 7.28 -13.19 1.77
C ALA A 221 8.18 -14.41 2.00
N THR A 222 8.77 -14.55 3.20
CA THR A 222 9.53 -15.74 3.58
C THR A 222 8.68 -17.02 3.53
N ILE A 223 7.42 -16.97 3.99
CA ILE A 223 6.51 -18.12 3.91
C ILE A 223 6.24 -18.50 2.45
N ILE A 224 6.02 -17.54 1.55
CA ILE A 224 5.84 -17.79 0.12
C ILE A 224 7.05 -18.53 -0.46
N GLU A 225 8.28 -18.07 -0.17
CA GLU A 225 9.51 -18.71 -0.65
C GLU A 225 9.64 -20.14 -0.13
N ARG A 226 9.42 -20.35 1.15
CA ARG A 226 9.57 -21.68 1.79
C ARG A 226 8.54 -22.68 1.31
N VAL A 227 7.29 -22.25 1.10
CA VAL A 227 6.19 -23.12 0.66
C VAL A 227 6.30 -23.42 -0.83
N SER A 228 6.66 -22.42 -1.64
CA SER A 228 6.73 -22.57 -3.10
C SER A 228 8.06 -23.16 -3.59
N GLY A 229 9.14 -23.00 -2.81
CA GLY A 229 10.51 -23.30 -3.25
C GLY A 229 11.06 -22.31 -4.28
N MET A 230 10.42 -21.16 -4.46
CA MET A 230 10.78 -20.12 -5.43
C MET A 230 11.14 -18.81 -4.70
N PRO A 231 12.09 -17.99 -5.21
CA PRO A 231 12.27 -16.61 -4.75
C PRO A 231 10.95 -15.83 -4.82
N TYR A 232 10.74 -14.93 -3.87
CA TYR A 232 9.49 -14.16 -3.73
C TYR A 232 9.11 -13.41 -5.01
N ASP A 233 10.06 -12.68 -5.61
CA ASP A 233 9.84 -11.96 -6.87
C ASP A 233 9.44 -12.90 -8.01
N GLN A 234 10.12 -14.03 -8.15
CA GLN A 234 9.84 -15.02 -9.18
C GLN A 234 8.45 -15.63 -9.00
N PHE A 235 8.04 -15.86 -7.74
CA PHE A 235 6.69 -16.36 -7.47
C PHE A 235 5.63 -15.34 -7.90
N LEU A 236 5.78 -14.07 -7.55
CA LEU A 236 4.85 -13.00 -7.96
C LEU A 236 4.81 -12.84 -9.48
N ILE A 237 5.98 -12.80 -10.13
CA ILE A 237 6.07 -12.61 -11.58
C ILE A 237 5.37 -13.76 -12.32
N GLN A 238 5.65 -15.01 -11.94
CA GLN A 238 5.13 -16.18 -12.67
C GLN A 238 3.66 -16.48 -12.39
N ASN A 239 3.19 -16.23 -11.16
CA ASN A 239 1.85 -16.65 -10.76
C ASN A 239 0.81 -15.51 -10.73
N LEU A 240 1.24 -14.25 -10.64
CA LEU A 240 0.34 -13.10 -10.51
C LEU A 240 0.59 -12.03 -11.58
N ILE A 241 1.81 -11.56 -11.79
CA ILE A 241 2.10 -10.44 -12.69
C ILE A 241 1.89 -10.86 -14.16
N THR A 242 2.63 -11.86 -14.62
CA THR A 242 2.56 -12.32 -16.02
C THR A 242 1.17 -12.86 -16.41
N PRO A 243 0.51 -13.72 -15.63
CA PRO A 243 -0.82 -14.23 -15.99
C PRO A 243 -1.90 -13.15 -16.03
N ASN A 244 -1.73 -12.04 -15.33
CA ASN A 244 -2.66 -10.93 -15.33
C ASN A 244 -2.33 -9.84 -16.36
N GLY A 245 -1.26 -10.03 -17.17
CA GLY A 245 -0.85 -9.09 -18.21
C GLY A 245 -0.37 -7.74 -17.67
N LEU A 246 0.28 -7.75 -16.48
CA LEU A 246 0.83 -6.55 -15.83
C LEU A 246 2.25 -6.30 -16.37
N SER A 247 2.35 -5.98 -17.65
CA SER A 247 3.63 -5.95 -18.38
C SER A 247 4.55 -4.79 -17.98
N SER A 248 4.03 -3.79 -17.33
CA SER A 248 4.77 -2.63 -16.82
C SER A 248 5.09 -2.73 -15.32
N SER A 249 4.72 -3.86 -14.68
CA SER A 249 4.97 -4.09 -13.26
C SER A 249 6.22 -4.95 -13.05
N SER A 250 6.99 -4.64 -12.01
CA SER A 250 8.20 -5.36 -11.62
C SER A 250 8.34 -5.44 -10.10
N VAL A 251 9.18 -6.37 -9.63
CA VAL A 251 9.46 -6.58 -8.20
C VAL A 251 10.94 -6.34 -7.97
N THR A 252 11.29 -5.34 -7.17
CA THR A 252 12.67 -4.97 -6.88
C THR A 252 13.12 -5.65 -5.59
N MET A 253 14.22 -6.40 -5.64
CA MET A 253 14.71 -7.20 -4.51
C MET A 253 16.07 -6.75 -3.98
N LEU A 254 16.85 -6.04 -4.81
CA LEU A 254 18.23 -5.71 -4.48
C LEU A 254 18.35 -4.29 -3.92
N GLY A 255 19.12 -4.13 -2.84
CA GLY A 255 19.44 -2.83 -2.27
C GLY A 255 20.27 -1.93 -3.20
N THR A 256 21.00 -2.54 -4.14
CA THR A 256 21.76 -1.84 -5.17
C THR A 256 20.93 -1.43 -6.39
N ASP A 257 19.72 -1.97 -6.57
CA ASP A 257 18.78 -1.57 -7.64
C ASP A 257 17.78 -0.55 -7.11
N GLN A 258 18.17 0.71 -7.20
CA GLN A 258 17.36 1.85 -6.77
C GLN A 258 16.63 2.52 -7.95
N THR A 259 16.58 1.88 -9.11
CA THR A 259 16.03 2.45 -10.33
C THR A 259 14.53 2.21 -10.49
N ILE A 260 13.87 3.08 -11.26
CA ILE A 260 12.52 2.88 -11.78
C ILE A 260 12.64 2.83 -13.30
N PRO A 261 12.22 1.75 -13.99
CA PRO A 261 12.29 1.67 -15.44
C PRO A 261 11.47 2.78 -16.12
N PRO A 262 11.97 3.44 -17.18
CA PRO A 262 11.24 4.49 -17.88
C PRO A 262 10.03 3.92 -18.68
N PRO A 263 8.98 4.74 -18.94
CA PRO A 263 8.75 6.07 -18.39
C PRO A 263 8.34 6.00 -16.92
N PHE A 264 8.73 7.01 -16.12
CA PHE A 264 8.37 7.07 -14.69
C PHE A 264 8.19 8.50 -14.21
N ASN A 265 7.53 8.69 -13.07
CA ASN A 265 7.49 9.94 -12.35
C ASN A 265 8.55 9.93 -11.24
N PRO A 266 9.46 10.93 -11.18
CA PRO A 266 10.38 11.11 -10.06
C PRO A 266 9.63 11.29 -8.75
N GLY A 267 10.17 10.78 -7.64
CA GLY A 267 9.61 10.94 -6.30
C GLY A 267 10.35 12.02 -5.52
N TYR A 268 9.60 12.85 -4.78
CA TYR A 268 10.16 13.96 -4.01
C TYR A 268 9.69 13.92 -2.56
N GLU A 269 10.54 14.42 -1.66
CA GLU A 269 10.15 14.78 -0.30
C GLU A 269 10.24 16.29 -0.12
N TYR A 270 9.29 16.87 0.61
CA TYR A 270 9.26 18.27 0.98
C TYR A 270 9.13 18.41 2.48
N TYR A 271 10.13 19.06 3.11
CA TYR A 271 10.15 19.30 4.55
C TYR A 271 10.83 20.61 4.87
N GLN A 272 10.18 21.46 5.67
CA GLN A 272 10.72 22.75 6.17
C GLN A 272 11.28 23.69 5.08
N GLY A 273 10.70 23.69 3.88
CA GLY A 273 11.14 24.53 2.77
C GLY A 273 12.17 23.87 1.84
N GLU A 274 12.69 22.71 2.20
CA GLU A 274 13.67 21.97 1.41
C GLU A 274 12.98 20.83 0.62
N THR A 275 13.50 20.57 -0.57
CA THR A 275 13.06 19.48 -1.43
C THR A 275 14.21 18.52 -1.68
N ALA A 276 13.95 17.23 -1.53
CA ALA A 276 14.86 16.16 -1.92
C ALA A 276 14.25 15.30 -3.04
N ASP A 277 15.07 14.96 -4.04
CA ASP A 277 14.73 13.90 -4.99
C ASP A 277 15.03 12.54 -4.31
N VAL A 278 13.98 11.76 -4.08
CA VAL A 278 14.03 10.45 -3.43
C VAL A 278 13.57 9.33 -4.39
N THR A 279 13.70 9.58 -5.68
CA THR A 279 13.38 8.59 -6.73
C THR A 279 14.15 7.29 -6.52
N GLY A 280 15.45 7.41 -6.17
CA GLY A 280 16.29 6.30 -5.78
C GLY A 280 16.01 5.88 -4.34
N ASP A 281 15.52 4.67 -4.13
CA ASP A 281 15.26 4.11 -2.80
C ASP A 281 15.69 2.65 -2.74
N ASN A 282 16.20 2.23 -1.60
CA ASN A 282 16.62 0.86 -1.33
C ASN A 282 15.41 -0.04 -1.09
N MET A 283 14.88 -0.64 -2.16
CA MET A 283 13.66 -1.44 -2.10
C MET A 283 13.81 -2.79 -1.38
N SER A 284 15.04 -3.21 -1.06
CA SER A 284 15.23 -4.47 -0.31
C SER A 284 14.68 -4.42 1.12
N LYS A 285 14.55 -3.22 1.71
CA LYS A 285 13.90 -3.04 3.01
C LYS A 285 12.39 -3.31 2.97
N HIS A 286 11.77 -3.24 1.79
CA HIS A 286 10.33 -3.35 1.58
C HIS A 286 9.88 -4.70 1.02
N ILE A 287 10.70 -5.77 1.12
CA ILE A 287 10.37 -7.10 0.58
C ILE A 287 9.08 -7.64 1.22
N GLY A 288 8.09 -7.92 0.37
CA GLY A 288 6.80 -8.48 0.77
C GLY A 288 5.72 -7.44 1.08
N GLU A 289 6.09 -6.20 1.42
CA GLU A 289 5.14 -5.18 1.88
C GLU A 289 5.05 -3.96 0.96
N GLY A 290 6.13 -3.62 0.20
CA GLY A 290 6.22 -2.36 -0.54
C GLY A 290 7.07 -2.37 -1.80
N ASN A 291 7.70 -3.46 -2.18
CA ASN A 291 8.77 -3.52 -3.18
C ASN A 291 8.33 -3.70 -4.65
N VAL A 292 7.06 -3.52 -4.97
CA VAL A 292 6.57 -3.55 -6.36
C VAL A 292 6.60 -2.15 -6.97
N ILE A 293 7.01 -2.08 -8.24
CA ILE A 293 6.89 -0.92 -9.13
C ILE A 293 5.81 -1.24 -10.15
N SER A 294 4.91 -0.30 -10.44
CA SER A 294 3.81 -0.50 -11.38
C SER A 294 3.37 0.81 -12.03
N THR A 295 2.32 0.76 -12.84
CA THR A 295 1.67 1.90 -13.48
C THR A 295 0.22 2.01 -13.04
N PRO A 296 -0.45 3.18 -13.17
CA PRO A 296 -1.88 3.31 -12.93
C PRO A 296 -2.72 2.28 -13.71
N ALA A 297 -2.39 2.05 -14.98
CA ALA A 297 -3.11 1.10 -15.84
C ALA A 297 -2.95 -0.36 -15.37
N ASP A 298 -1.73 -0.79 -15.01
CA ASP A 298 -1.52 -2.14 -14.48
C ASP A 298 -2.17 -2.33 -13.10
N LEU A 299 -2.10 -1.32 -12.23
CA LEU A 299 -2.77 -1.35 -10.92
C LEU A 299 -4.29 -1.42 -11.04
N GLY A 300 -4.86 -0.68 -11.99
CA GLY A 300 -6.30 -0.73 -12.29
C GLY A 300 -6.71 -2.14 -12.69
N ARG A 301 -5.99 -2.72 -13.66
CA ARG A 301 -6.20 -4.12 -14.10
C ARG A 301 -6.03 -5.10 -12.95
N TRP A 302 -5.00 -4.94 -12.11
CA TRP A 302 -4.73 -5.80 -10.99
C TRP A 302 -5.87 -5.82 -9.98
N VAL A 303 -6.23 -4.66 -9.40
CA VAL A 303 -7.22 -4.60 -8.32
C VAL A 303 -8.60 -5.04 -8.78
N ARG A 304 -9.00 -4.68 -10.02
CA ARG A 304 -10.25 -5.10 -10.63
C ARG A 304 -10.33 -6.62 -10.76
N ARG A 305 -9.31 -7.25 -11.34
CA ARG A 305 -9.26 -8.72 -11.48
C ARG A 305 -9.17 -9.42 -10.12
N LEU A 306 -8.36 -8.90 -9.19
CA LEU A 306 -8.23 -9.48 -7.86
C LEU A 306 -9.58 -9.51 -7.14
N VAL A 307 -10.26 -8.38 -7.02
CA VAL A 307 -11.53 -8.27 -6.28
C VAL A 307 -12.66 -9.08 -6.92
N ARG A 308 -12.55 -9.37 -8.22
CA ARG A 308 -13.47 -10.25 -8.95
C ARG A 308 -13.13 -11.74 -8.82
N GLY A 309 -11.97 -12.10 -8.25
CA GLY A 309 -11.52 -13.50 -8.14
C GLY A 309 -10.96 -14.05 -9.46
N GLU A 310 -10.41 -13.20 -10.31
CA GLU A 310 -9.89 -13.51 -11.66
C GLU A 310 -8.35 -13.40 -11.72
N ALA A 311 -7.70 -13.03 -10.62
CA ALA A 311 -6.26 -12.74 -10.60
C ALA A 311 -5.38 -13.91 -10.08
N GLY A 312 -5.95 -15.09 -9.91
CA GLY A 312 -5.28 -16.29 -9.36
C GLY A 312 -6.06 -16.85 -8.18
N PRO A 313 -6.22 -16.15 -7.05
CA PRO A 313 -7.16 -16.53 -6.01
C PRO A 313 -8.58 -16.52 -6.55
N ASN A 314 -9.34 -17.60 -6.26
CA ASN A 314 -10.73 -17.75 -6.69
C ASN A 314 -11.67 -16.87 -5.83
N ALA A 315 -12.96 -16.85 -6.19
CA ALA A 315 -13.98 -16.04 -5.50
C ALA A 315 -14.08 -16.36 -3.99
N GLY A 316 -13.88 -17.62 -3.58
CA GLY A 316 -13.89 -18.02 -2.16
C GLY A 316 -12.71 -17.39 -1.40
N ALA A 317 -11.50 -17.50 -1.95
CA ALA A 317 -10.29 -16.90 -1.41
C ALA A 317 -10.42 -15.35 -1.32
N VAL A 318 -10.92 -14.73 -2.39
CA VAL A 318 -11.12 -13.27 -2.41
C VAL A 318 -12.22 -12.82 -1.43
N ASN A 319 -13.26 -13.61 -1.22
CA ASN A 319 -14.26 -13.31 -0.19
C ASN A 319 -13.65 -13.36 1.22
N ALA A 320 -12.72 -14.29 1.49
CA ALA A 320 -11.95 -14.29 2.72
C ALA A 320 -11.07 -13.02 2.84
N MET A 321 -10.40 -12.59 1.74
CA MET A 321 -9.61 -11.35 1.72
C MET A 321 -10.46 -10.12 2.04
N LYS A 322 -11.69 -10.04 1.54
CA LYS A 322 -12.64 -8.93 1.78
C LYS A 322 -13.28 -8.95 3.16
N THR A 323 -13.22 -10.08 3.87
CA THR A 323 -13.80 -10.19 5.21
C THR A 323 -12.94 -9.42 6.20
N LEU A 324 -13.53 -8.35 6.76
CA LEU A 324 -12.82 -7.45 7.66
C LEU A 324 -12.54 -8.12 9.01
N ALA A 325 -11.32 -7.99 9.51
CA ALA A 325 -10.94 -8.45 10.84
C ALA A 325 -11.68 -7.61 11.89
N PRO A 326 -12.36 -8.23 12.87
CA PRO A 326 -13.12 -7.49 13.90
C PRO A 326 -12.26 -6.46 14.63
N GLN A 327 -11.00 -6.77 14.92
CA GLN A 327 -10.05 -5.90 15.58
C GLN A 327 -9.75 -4.65 14.74
N SER A 328 -9.63 -4.81 13.41
CA SER A 328 -9.41 -3.68 12.49
C SER A 328 -10.63 -2.75 12.44
N VAL A 329 -11.83 -3.32 12.45
CA VAL A 329 -13.10 -2.55 12.48
C VAL A 329 -13.22 -1.75 13.78
N GLN A 330 -12.88 -2.35 14.91
CA GLN A 330 -12.86 -1.66 16.22
C GLN A 330 -11.87 -0.48 16.24
N ARG A 331 -10.80 -0.56 15.48
CA ARG A 331 -9.82 0.52 15.29
C ARG A 331 -10.17 1.49 14.15
N GLY A 332 -11.31 1.31 13.46
CA GLY A 332 -11.75 2.14 12.35
C GLY A 332 -10.89 2.01 11.09
N LYS A 333 -10.19 0.85 10.91
CA LYS A 333 -9.26 0.64 9.79
C LYS A 333 -9.84 -0.16 8.63
N ASN A 334 -10.90 -0.94 8.86
CA ASN A 334 -11.61 -1.74 7.86
C ASN A 334 -10.67 -2.58 6.98
N TYR A 335 -9.82 -3.39 7.62
CA TYR A 335 -8.81 -4.22 6.98
C TYR A 335 -9.18 -5.71 7.03
N GLY A 336 -9.07 -6.38 5.90
CA GLY A 336 -9.25 -7.83 5.77
C GLY A 336 -7.91 -8.57 5.68
N LEU A 337 -7.75 -9.48 4.70
CA LEU A 337 -6.49 -10.19 4.46
C LEU A 337 -5.74 -9.48 3.30
N GLY A 338 -4.86 -8.55 3.63
CA GLY A 338 -4.11 -7.77 2.65
C GLY A 338 -4.95 -6.80 1.82
N MET A 339 -6.13 -6.45 2.29
CA MET A 339 -7.08 -5.62 1.56
C MET A 339 -7.83 -4.69 2.50
N GLN A 340 -7.93 -3.42 2.14
CA GLN A 340 -8.73 -2.41 2.83
C GLN A 340 -10.11 -2.27 2.16
N TYR A 341 -11.10 -1.84 2.94
CA TYR A 341 -12.36 -1.32 2.43
C TYR A 341 -12.50 0.16 2.76
N LEU A 342 -12.70 0.98 1.73
CA LEU A 342 -12.94 2.42 1.87
C LEU A 342 -14.35 2.75 1.33
N SER A 343 -15.17 3.35 2.18
CA SER A 343 -16.53 3.75 1.80
C SER A 343 -16.51 4.71 0.61
N GLY A 344 -17.34 4.46 -0.40
CA GLY A 344 -17.39 5.24 -1.64
C GLY A 344 -16.30 4.90 -2.66
N LEU A 345 -15.32 4.03 -2.33
CA LEU A 345 -14.23 3.63 -3.22
C LEU A 345 -14.12 2.11 -3.41
N GLY A 346 -14.65 1.30 -2.46
CA GLY A 346 -14.67 -0.15 -2.54
C GLY A 346 -13.47 -0.81 -1.86
N TYR A 347 -12.90 -1.85 -2.49
CA TYR A 347 -11.83 -2.69 -1.96
C TYR A 347 -10.51 -2.42 -2.67
N GLY A 348 -9.42 -2.49 -1.95
CA GLY A 348 -8.08 -2.29 -2.49
C GLY A 348 -7.07 -2.02 -1.40
N HIS A 349 -6.14 -1.10 -1.64
CA HIS A 349 -5.14 -0.69 -0.65
C HIS A 349 -4.67 0.74 -0.92
N THR A 350 -4.10 1.39 0.10
CA THR A 350 -3.32 2.61 -0.04
C THR A 350 -1.84 2.28 0.04
N GLY A 351 -0.98 3.17 -0.44
CA GLY A 351 0.46 3.01 -0.40
C GLY A 351 1.16 4.30 -0.01
N ALA A 352 2.19 4.19 0.82
CA ALA A 352 3.07 5.29 1.18
C ALA A 352 4.51 4.77 1.21
N ASN A 353 5.38 5.34 0.41
CA ASN A 353 6.81 5.11 0.37
C ASN A 353 7.50 6.45 0.08
N GLN A 354 8.79 6.57 0.34
CA GLN A 354 9.52 7.81 0.09
C GLN A 354 9.18 8.38 -1.29
N GLY A 355 8.68 9.62 -1.32
CA GLY A 355 8.29 10.31 -2.53
C GLY A 355 6.98 9.90 -3.18
N TYR A 356 6.30 8.85 -2.72
CA TYR A 356 5.08 8.35 -3.37
C TYR A 356 3.97 8.05 -2.37
N LEU A 357 2.80 8.63 -2.59
CA LEU A 357 1.57 8.32 -1.86
C LEU A 357 0.51 7.86 -2.86
N SER A 358 -0.17 6.74 -2.62
CA SER A 358 -1.08 6.15 -3.62
C SER A 358 -2.34 5.53 -3.04
N LEU A 359 -3.37 5.47 -3.87
CA LEU A 359 -4.65 4.81 -3.64
C LEU A 359 -4.94 3.89 -4.83
N MET A 360 -5.26 2.64 -4.56
CA MET A 360 -5.67 1.65 -5.56
C MET A 360 -6.94 0.96 -5.07
N MET A 361 -8.08 1.28 -5.66
CA MET A 361 -9.38 0.79 -5.22
C MET A 361 -10.24 0.31 -6.38
N TYR A 362 -11.09 -0.69 -6.13
CA TYR A 362 -12.13 -1.13 -7.04
C TYR A 362 -13.46 -1.30 -6.30
N ASP A 363 -14.48 -0.66 -6.80
CA ASP A 363 -15.87 -0.77 -6.33
C ASP A 363 -16.65 -1.75 -7.22
N PRO A 364 -16.92 -2.98 -6.75
CA PRO A 364 -17.65 -3.97 -7.55
C PRO A 364 -19.12 -3.62 -7.76
N ALA A 365 -19.71 -2.72 -6.94
CA ALA A 365 -21.12 -2.34 -7.08
C ALA A 365 -21.32 -1.35 -8.24
N ALA A 366 -20.39 -0.41 -8.40
CA ALA A 366 -20.41 0.56 -9.50
C ALA A 366 -19.60 0.10 -10.71
N ASP A 367 -18.81 -0.96 -10.58
CA ASP A 367 -17.84 -1.43 -11.56
C ASP A 367 -16.78 -0.36 -11.92
N VAL A 368 -16.30 0.36 -10.90
CA VAL A 368 -15.34 1.47 -11.05
C VAL A 368 -14.04 1.17 -10.35
N THR A 369 -12.94 1.27 -11.10
CA THR A 369 -11.58 1.27 -10.57
C THR A 369 -11.10 2.71 -10.38
N THR A 370 -10.43 2.98 -9.28
CA THR A 370 -9.89 4.31 -8.94
C THR A 370 -8.44 4.18 -8.50
N ILE A 371 -7.53 4.77 -9.24
CA ILE A 371 -6.12 4.91 -8.88
C ILE A 371 -5.82 6.40 -8.75
N VAL A 372 -5.24 6.78 -7.63
CA VAL A 372 -4.73 8.14 -7.40
C VAL A 372 -3.33 8.03 -6.85
N TYR A 373 -2.39 8.86 -7.29
CA TYR A 373 -1.11 8.93 -6.63
C TYR A 373 -0.51 10.34 -6.69
N PHE A 374 0.31 10.64 -5.69
CA PHE A 374 1.22 11.78 -5.64
C PHE A 374 2.64 11.28 -5.84
N ASN A 375 3.47 12.11 -6.47
CA ASN A 375 4.91 11.88 -6.56
C ASN A 375 5.71 12.84 -5.65
N VAL A 376 5.11 13.26 -4.58
CA VAL A 376 5.74 14.06 -3.53
C VAL A 376 5.15 13.70 -2.16
N TRP A 377 6.01 13.59 -1.14
CA TRP A 377 5.62 13.58 0.26
C TRP A 377 5.74 14.99 0.84
N ASP A 378 4.63 15.54 1.25
CA ASP A 378 4.58 16.69 2.14
C ASP A 378 4.76 16.21 3.59
N MET A 379 5.99 16.12 4.05
CA MET A 379 6.35 15.51 5.33
C MET A 379 5.70 16.20 6.53
N ALA A 380 5.35 17.48 6.41
CA ALA A 380 4.66 18.22 7.47
C ALA A 380 3.16 17.91 7.53
N ASN A 381 2.54 17.59 6.36
CA ASN A 381 1.08 17.48 6.22
C ASN A 381 0.61 16.10 5.69
N LEU A 382 1.53 15.14 5.58
CA LEU A 382 1.26 13.81 5.00
C LEU A 382 0.07 13.09 5.67
N LEU A 383 0.04 13.05 7.00
CA LEU A 383 -0.97 12.28 7.73
C LEU A 383 -2.30 13.01 7.91
N THR A 384 -2.33 14.34 7.80
CA THR A 384 -3.53 15.13 8.06
C THR A 384 -4.21 15.60 6.79
N ASP A 385 -3.47 16.24 5.91
CA ASP A 385 -4.00 16.90 4.72
C ASP A 385 -3.76 16.10 3.45
N GLN A 386 -2.53 15.64 3.21
CA GLN A 386 -2.19 14.95 1.96
C GLN A 386 -2.90 13.61 1.80
N TYR A 387 -2.97 12.82 2.88
CA TYR A 387 -3.72 11.56 2.85
C TYR A 387 -5.23 11.78 2.68
N THR A 388 -5.79 12.80 3.33
CA THR A 388 -7.18 13.19 3.15
C THR A 388 -7.45 13.60 1.71
N LEU A 389 -6.54 14.39 1.11
CA LEU A 389 -6.64 14.79 -0.29
C LEU A 389 -6.58 13.61 -1.25
N LEU A 390 -5.71 12.61 -0.98
CA LEU A 390 -5.63 11.39 -1.78
C LEU A 390 -6.98 10.69 -1.91
N LEU A 391 -7.67 10.51 -0.78
CA LEU A 391 -9.00 9.89 -0.74
C LEU A 391 -10.05 10.76 -1.43
N GLN A 392 -10.05 12.06 -1.13
CA GLN A 392 -11.03 13.00 -1.67
C GLN A 392 -10.89 13.15 -3.18
N ALA A 393 -9.68 13.22 -3.71
CA ALA A 393 -9.42 13.27 -5.16
C ALA A 393 -10.01 12.06 -5.89
N GLY A 394 -9.89 10.86 -5.31
CA GLY A 394 -10.51 9.66 -5.87
C GLY A 394 -12.05 9.74 -5.88
N ILE A 395 -12.66 10.21 -4.81
CA ILE A 395 -14.11 10.38 -4.69
C ILE A 395 -14.61 11.44 -5.68
N ASP A 396 -13.93 12.58 -5.77
CA ASP A 396 -14.38 13.69 -6.62
C ASP A 396 -14.19 13.37 -8.10
N ALA A 397 -13.10 12.69 -8.47
CA ALA A 397 -12.88 12.20 -9.82
C ALA A 397 -14.03 11.26 -10.28
N ARG A 398 -14.48 10.34 -9.42
CA ARG A 398 -15.64 9.48 -9.72
C ARG A 398 -16.91 10.29 -9.96
N LYS A 399 -17.21 11.27 -9.11
CA LYS A 399 -18.37 12.17 -9.29
C LYS A 399 -18.34 12.91 -10.61
N VAL A 400 -17.15 13.40 -11.01
CA VAL A 400 -16.98 14.12 -12.30
C VAL A 400 -17.38 13.24 -13.49
N VAL A 401 -17.05 11.93 -13.44
CA VAL A 401 -17.40 10.99 -14.52
C VAL A 401 -18.75 10.27 -14.31
N GLY A 402 -19.51 10.66 -13.28
CA GLY A 402 -20.89 10.23 -13.07
C GLY A 402 -21.07 8.99 -12.16
N TYR A 403 -20.12 8.72 -11.26
CA TYR A 403 -20.15 7.58 -10.31
C TYR A 403 -20.04 7.96 -8.83
#